data_569996616118258f4cf9085be8e2c98a
#
_entry.id   569996616118258f4cf9085be8e2c98a
#
_cell.length_a   1.000
_cell.length_b   1.000
_cell.length_c   1.000
_cell.angle_alpha   90.00
_cell.angle_beta   90.00
_cell.angle_gamma   90.00
#
_symmetry.space_group_name_H-M   'P 1'
#
loop_
_entity.id
_entity.type
_entity.pdbx_description
1 polymer ?
#
loop_
_entity_poly.entity_id
_entity_poly.type
_entity_poly.pdbx_seq_one_letter_code
_entity_poly.pdbx_strand_id
1 'polypeptide(L)'
;LDNLRKVTAYAQKHEARFVKLLIQQNEMGGKRKQAAATKQLEQVQRRIAELSRYIKRLYEDNVNGKISDERFMEMSADYEAEQRELKEKAAALQGELDKAQEATVNAEKFMNVVRKYLSIEELTHTLLREMVEKIVV
;
A
#
# COMPACT_ATOMS: atom_id res chain seq x y z
N LEU A 1 -45.61 13.10 1.54
CA LEU A 1 -44.53 13.40 2.52
C LEU A 1 -43.78 12.16 3.00
N ASP A 2 -44.47 11.05 3.24
CA ASP A 2 -43.80 9.78 3.62
C ASP A 2 -43.02 9.14 2.49
N ASN A 3 -43.41 9.31 1.24
CA ASN A 3 -42.72 8.80 0.06
C ASN A 3 -41.38 9.49 -0.18
N LEU A 4 -41.31 10.80 0.08
CA LEU A 4 -40.06 11.57 -0.05
C LEU A 4 -39.01 11.17 1.01
N ARG A 5 -39.46 10.87 2.22
CA ARG A 5 -38.57 10.40 3.30
C ARG A 5 -37.99 9.00 3.00
N LYS A 6 -38.81 8.09 2.47
CA LYS A 6 -38.41 6.74 2.07
C LYS A 6 -37.41 6.76 0.92
N VAL A 7 -37.60 7.62 -0.07
CA VAL A 7 -36.71 7.80 -1.22
C VAL A 7 -35.38 8.39 -0.78
N THR A 8 -35.39 9.40 0.09
CA THR A 8 -34.17 10.00 0.63
C THR A 8 -33.35 9.01 1.48
N ALA A 9 -34.02 8.25 2.34
CA ALA A 9 -33.36 7.21 3.15
C ALA A 9 -32.80 6.08 2.28
N TYR A 10 -33.48 5.69 1.21
CA TYR A 10 -33.03 4.69 0.25
C TYR A 10 -31.80 5.18 -0.53
N ALA A 11 -31.81 6.43 -1.00
CA ALA A 11 -30.71 7.05 -1.70
C ALA A 11 -29.46 7.16 -0.80
N GLN A 12 -29.62 7.52 0.47
CA GLN A 12 -28.52 7.59 1.44
C GLN A 12 -27.90 6.21 1.73
N LYS A 13 -28.73 5.18 1.87
CA LYS A 13 -28.25 3.79 2.03
C LYS A 13 -27.50 3.30 0.80
N HIS A 14 -27.94 3.68 -0.41
CA HIS A 14 -27.29 3.31 -1.66
C HIS A 14 -25.94 4.01 -1.83
N GLU A 15 -25.85 5.29 -1.49
CA GLU A 15 -24.60 6.04 -1.49
C GLU A 15 -23.58 5.45 -0.51
N ALA A 16 -23.99 5.11 0.70
CA ALA A 16 -23.14 4.49 1.71
C ALA A 16 -22.62 3.11 1.26
N ARG A 17 -23.47 2.30 0.62
CA ARG A 17 -23.06 1.01 0.03
C ARG A 17 -22.07 1.17 -1.12
N PHE A 18 -22.32 2.12 -2.00
CA PHE A 18 -21.47 2.41 -3.15
C PHE A 18 -20.08 2.88 -2.71
N VAL A 19 -20.03 3.79 -1.75
CA VAL A 19 -18.76 4.27 -1.16
C VAL A 19 -18.00 3.12 -0.49
N LYS A 20 -18.68 2.26 0.28
CA LYS A 20 -18.09 1.06 0.87
C LYS A 20 -17.48 0.12 -0.16
N LEU A 21 -18.20 -0.14 -1.25
CA LEU A 21 -17.72 -0.99 -2.34
C LEU A 21 -16.48 -0.41 -3.03
N LEU A 22 -16.48 0.89 -3.31
CA LEU A 22 -15.33 1.59 -3.90
C LEU A 22 -14.10 1.51 -3.01
N ILE A 23 -14.27 1.69 -1.71
CA ILE A 23 -13.18 1.62 -0.73
C ILE A 23 -12.64 0.19 -0.63
N GLN A 24 -13.52 -0.82 -0.57
CA GLN A 24 -13.11 -2.22 -0.58
C GLN A 24 -12.32 -2.59 -1.84
N GLN A 25 -12.75 -2.14 -3.01
CA GLN A 25 -12.03 -2.36 -4.26
C GLN A 25 -10.67 -1.70 -4.28
N ASN A 26 -10.56 -0.47 -3.79
CA ASN A 26 -9.29 0.24 -3.68
C ASN A 26 -8.34 -0.41 -2.67
N GLU A 27 -8.84 -0.87 -1.53
CA GLU A 27 -8.06 -1.59 -0.52
C GLU A 27 -7.54 -2.92 -1.06
N MET A 28 -8.37 -3.69 -1.76
CA MET A 28 -7.97 -4.97 -2.36
C MET A 28 -6.92 -4.78 -3.47
N GLY A 29 -7.10 -3.81 -4.34
CA GLY A 29 -6.14 -3.46 -5.39
C GLY A 29 -4.82 -2.96 -4.81
N GLY A 30 -4.87 -2.12 -3.78
CA GLY A 30 -3.70 -1.62 -3.06
C GLY A 30 -2.92 -2.73 -2.35
N LYS A 31 -3.61 -3.65 -1.68
CA LYS A 31 -3.01 -4.81 -1.01
C LYS A 31 -2.30 -5.76 -1.97
N ARG A 32 -2.89 -6.02 -3.14
CA ARG A 32 -2.28 -6.85 -4.18
C ARG A 32 -0.99 -6.25 -4.72
N LYS A 33 -0.99 -4.94 -5.00
CA LYS A 33 0.20 -4.20 -5.46
C LYS A 33 1.28 -4.18 -4.39
N GLN A 34 0.90 -3.97 -3.13
CA GLN A 34 1.82 -4.02 -1.99
C GLN A 34 2.46 -5.41 -1.84
N ALA A 35 1.67 -6.47 -1.92
CA ALA A 35 2.15 -7.85 -1.81
C ALA A 35 3.14 -8.19 -2.93
N ALA A 36 2.84 -7.78 -4.17
CA ALA A 36 3.72 -7.97 -5.32
C ALA A 36 5.02 -7.20 -5.17
N ALA A 37 4.97 -5.94 -4.76
CA ALA A 37 6.13 -5.09 -4.53
C ALA A 37 7.01 -5.62 -3.38
N THR A 38 6.41 -6.08 -2.29
CA THR A 38 7.12 -6.70 -1.16
C THR A 38 7.85 -7.95 -1.58
N LYS A 39 7.22 -8.81 -2.39
CA LYS A 39 7.84 -10.03 -2.91
C LYS A 39 9.02 -9.74 -3.83
N GLN A 40 8.87 -8.76 -4.71
CA GLN A 40 9.96 -8.31 -5.59
C GLN A 40 11.11 -7.71 -4.78
N LEU A 41 10.82 -6.90 -3.77
CA LEU A 41 11.83 -6.31 -2.90
C LEU A 41 12.63 -7.39 -2.15
N GLU A 42 11.97 -8.41 -1.63
CA GLU A 42 12.63 -9.55 -0.98
C GLU A 42 13.56 -10.29 -1.94
N GLN A 43 13.12 -10.54 -3.17
CA GLN A 43 13.94 -11.19 -4.19
C GLN A 43 15.18 -10.36 -4.57
N VAL A 44 15.01 -9.05 -4.74
CA VAL A 44 16.09 -8.12 -5.04
C VAL A 44 17.10 -8.08 -3.88
N GLN A 45 16.63 -8.00 -2.65
CA GLN A 45 17.48 -7.98 -1.45
C GLN A 45 18.27 -9.29 -1.29
N ARG A 46 17.65 -10.43 -1.57
CA ARG A 46 18.35 -11.73 -1.58
C ARG A 46 19.46 -11.77 -2.61
N ARG A 47 19.21 -11.27 -3.80
CA ARG A 47 20.22 -11.23 -4.87
C ARG A 47 21.37 -10.28 -4.52
N ILE A 48 21.08 -9.13 -3.94
CA ILE A 48 22.11 -8.20 -3.44
C ILE A 48 23.01 -8.89 -2.41
N ALA A 49 22.43 -9.63 -1.47
CA ALA A 49 23.18 -10.38 -0.46
C ALA A 49 24.02 -11.51 -1.08
N GLU A 50 23.49 -12.23 -2.08
CA GLU A 50 24.22 -13.24 -2.84
C GLU A 50 25.43 -12.63 -3.56
N LEU A 51 25.24 -11.51 -4.22
CA LEU A 51 26.31 -10.81 -4.94
C LEU A 51 27.42 -10.36 -3.98
N SER A 52 27.06 -9.88 -2.81
CA SER A 52 28.06 -9.53 -1.78
C SER A 52 28.88 -10.74 -1.36
N ARG A 53 28.26 -11.91 -1.23
CA ARG A 53 28.98 -13.16 -0.93
C ARG A 53 29.88 -13.61 -2.07
N TYR A 54 29.44 -13.47 -3.31
CA TYR A 54 30.25 -13.82 -4.49
C TYR A 54 31.44 -12.90 -4.65
N ILE A 55 31.27 -11.62 -4.45
CA ILE A 55 32.37 -10.64 -4.48
C ILE A 55 33.44 -10.98 -3.42
N LYS A 56 32.98 -11.29 -2.22
CA LYS A 56 33.84 -11.70 -1.12
C LYS A 56 34.63 -12.97 -1.46
N ARG A 57 33.98 -13.96 -2.05
CA ARG A 57 34.62 -15.21 -2.47
C ARG A 57 35.63 -14.98 -3.60
N LEU A 58 35.31 -14.12 -4.56
CA LEU A 58 36.22 -13.72 -5.61
C LEU A 58 37.48 -13.07 -5.06
N TYR A 59 37.31 -12.22 -4.06
CA TYR A 59 38.44 -11.59 -3.36
C TYR A 59 39.35 -12.65 -2.69
N GLU A 60 38.75 -13.58 -1.96
CA GLU A 60 39.49 -14.68 -1.32
C GLU A 60 40.23 -15.57 -2.34
N ASP A 61 39.54 -15.91 -3.44
CA ASP A 61 40.12 -16.71 -4.53
C ASP A 61 41.27 -15.97 -5.24
N ASN A 62 41.17 -14.66 -5.39
CA ASN A 62 42.25 -13.84 -5.93
C ASN A 62 43.47 -13.80 -4.98
N VAL A 63 43.24 -13.60 -3.69
CA VAL A 63 44.30 -13.61 -2.67
C VAL A 63 45.01 -14.96 -2.62
N ASN A 64 44.25 -16.06 -2.78
CA ASN A 64 44.79 -17.42 -2.79
C ASN A 64 45.40 -17.84 -4.16
N GLY A 65 45.39 -16.97 -5.14
CA GLY A 65 45.96 -17.23 -6.45
C GLY A 65 45.14 -18.13 -7.36
N LYS A 66 43.88 -18.42 -7.01
CA LYS A 66 42.97 -19.26 -7.81
C LYS A 66 42.46 -18.57 -9.05
N ILE A 67 42.34 -17.25 -9.03
CA ILE A 67 41.97 -16.42 -10.18
C ILE A 67 42.97 -15.28 -10.34
N SER A 68 43.20 -14.86 -11.60
CA SER A 68 44.10 -13.75 -11.93
C SER A 68 43.48 -12.41 -11.50
N ASP A 69 44.33 -11.42 -11.29
CA ASP A 69 43.92 -10.06 -10.96
C ASP A 69 43.02 -9.46 -12.07
N GLU A 70 43.34 -9.70 -13.33
CA GLU A 70 42.54 -9.30 -14.48
C GLU A 70 41.11 -9.86 -14.42
N ARG A 71 41.01 -11.16 -14.17
CA ARG A 71 39.73 -11.86 -14.11
C ARG A 71 38.90 -11.45 -12.87
N PHE A 72 39.60 -11.24 -11.76
CA PHE A 72 38.99 -10.71 -10.54
C PHE A 72 38.37 -9.33 -10.79
N MET A 73 39.10 -8.41 -11.43
CA MET A 73 38.62 -7.08 -11.75
C MET A 73 37.41 -7.12 -12.67
N GLU A 74 37.45 -7.96 -13.70
CA GLU A 74 36.36 -8.12 -14.67
C GLU A 74 35.06 -8.66 -14.00
N MET A 75 35.18 -9.76 -13.26
CA MET A 75 34.03 -10.40 -12.60
C MET A 75 33.50 -9.55 -11.46
N SER A 76 34.33 -8.91 -10.67
CA SER A 76 33.90 -8.03 -9.58
C SER A 76 33.23 -6.78 -10.11
N ALA A 77 33.67 -6.21 -11.23
CA ALA A 77 33.03 -5.08 -11.88
C ALA A 77 31.62 -5.44 -12.38
N ASP A 78 31.44 -6.63 -12.95
CA ASP A 78 30.12 -7.12 -13.40
C ASP A 78 29.17 -7.31 -12.22
N TYR A 79 29.61 -7.94 -11.15
CA TYR A 79 28.79 -8.12 -9.95
C TYR A 79 28.48 -6.82 -9.25
N GLU A 80 29.43 -5.88 -9.19
CA GLU A 80 29.19 -4.56 -8.60
C GLU A 80 28.18 -3.74 -9.43
N ALA A 81 28.25 -3.81 -10.76
CA ALA A 81 27.29 -3.16 -11.65
C ALA A 81 25.88 -3.72 -11.44
N GLU A 82 25.72 -5.03 -11.40
CA GLU A 82 24.45 -5.70 -11.12
C GLU A 82 23.92 -5.29 -9.74
N GLN A 83 24.78 -5.28 -8.73
CA GLN A 83 24.41 -4.89 -7.37
C GLN A 83 23.94 -3.44 -7.29
N ARG A 84 24.56 -2.54 -8.05
CA ARG A 84 24.17 -1.13 -8.13
C ARG A 84 22.79 -0.97 -8.74
N GLU A 85 22.51 -1.63 -9.84
CA GLU A 85 21.18 -1.65 -10.48
C GLU A 85 20.11 -2.21 -9.54
N LEU A 86 20.41 -3.29 -8.84
CA LEU A 86 19.50 -3.90 -7.89
C LEU A 86 19.24 -3.01 -6.67
N LYS A 87 20.22 -2.29 -6.19
CA LYS A 87 20.05 -1.30 -5.11
C LYS A 87 19.14 -0.15 -5.53
N GLU A 88 19.28 0.34 -6.75
CA GLU A 88 18.37 1.35 -7.31
C GLU A 88 16.93 0.82 -7.42
N LYS A 89 16.78 -0.42 -7.89
CA LYS A 89 15.47 -1.07 -7.98
C LYS A 89 14.85 -1.29 -6.59
N ALA A 90 15.64 -1.70 -5.61
CA ALA A 90 15.20 -1.85 -4.23
C ALA A 90 14.72 -0.52 -3.64
N ALA A 91 15.44 0.57 -3.88
CA ALA A 91 15.04 1.90 -3.44
C ALA A 91 13.74 2.36 -4.10
N ALA A 92 13.54 2.11 -5.39
CA ALA A 92 12.30 2.42 -6.10
C ALA A 92 11.11 1.61 -5.56
N LEU A 93 11.29 0.31 -5.31
CA LEU A 93 10.27 -0.56 -4.73
C LEU A 93 9.91 -0.14 -3.29
N GLN A 94 10.90 0.23 -2.49
CA GLN A 94 10.68 0.74 -1.15
C GLN A 94 9.88 2.05 -1.18
N GLY A 95 10.20 2.95 -2.11
CA GLY A 95 9.45 4.19 -2.32
C GLY A 95 8.00 3.95 -2.71
N GLU A 96 7.72 2.96 -3.57
CA GLU A 96 6.37 2.55 -3.93
C GLU A 96 5.59 1.99 -2.72
N LEU A 97 6.24 1.18 -1.90
CA LEU A 97 5.66 0.64 -0.67
C LEU A 97 5.33 1.74 0.35
N ASP A 98 6.22 2.70 0.52
CA ASP A 98 6.02 3.84 1.41
C ASP A 98 4.84 4.71 0.95
N LYS A 99 4.72 4.98 -0.34
CA LYS A 99 3.59 5.70 -0.94
C LYS A 99 2.28 4.94 -0.77
N ALA A 100 2.29 3.63 -0.97
CA ALA A 100 1.11 2.79 -0.81
C ALA A 100 0.63 2.78 0.65
N GLN A 101 1.56 2.77 1.61
CA GLN A 101 1.25 2.84 3.03
C GLN A 101 0.66 4.20 3.40
N GLU A 102 1.21 5.29 2.89
CA GLU A 102 0.66 6.65 3.04
C GLU A 102 -0.77 6.74 2.48
N ALA A 103 -1.00 6.22 1.29
CA ALA A 103 -2.33 6.18 0.67
C ALA A 103 -3.33 5.39 1.51
N THR A 104 -2.92 4.27 2.11
CA THR A 104 -3.75 3.46 3.02
C THR A 104 -4.13 4.24 4.27
N VAL A 105 -3.18 4.92 4.90
CA VAL A 105 -3.42 5.77 6.08
C VAL A 105 -4.38 6.91 5.75
N ASN A 106 -4.22 7.55 4.61
CA ASN A 106 -5.11 8.64 4.16
C ASN A 106 -6.51 8.12 3.86
N ALA A 107 -6.65 6.95 3.26
CA ALA A 107 -7.94 6.30 3.00
C ALA A 107 -8.66 5.95 4.32
N GLU A 108 -7.96 5.44 5.32
CA GLU A 108 -8.51 5.16 6.66
C GLU A 108 -8.99 6.44 7.36
N LYS A 109 -8.21 7.52 7.28
CA LYS A 109 -8.61 8.84 7.81
C LYS A 109 -9.88 9.36 7.13
N PHE A 110 -9.95 9.26 5.81
CA PHE A 110 -11.12 9.63 5.03
C PHE A 110 -12.35 8.80 5.43
N MET A 111 -12.18 7.49 5.59
CA MET A 111 -13.24 6.58 6.07
C MET A 111 -13.78 6.99 7.43
N ASN A 112 -12.91 7.33 8.36
CA ASN A 112 -13.30 7.76 9.70
C ASN A 112 -14.13 9.05 9.65
N VAL A 113 -13.76 9.99 8.78
CA VAL A 113 -14.51 11.22 8.57
C VAL A 113 -15.90 10.92 8.00
N VAL A 114 -16.02 10.04 7.00
CA VAL A 114 -17.29 9.63 6.40
C VAL A 114 -18.18 8.93 7.43
N ARG A 115 -17.64 8.03 8.24
CA ARG A 115 -18.37 7.36 9.32
C ARG A 115 -18.90 8.34 10.36
N LYS A 116 -18.11 9.33 10.76
CA LYS A 116 -18.55 10.40 11.67
C LYS A 116 -19.69 11.21 11.07
N TYR A 117 -19.58 11.57 9.79
CA TYR A 117 -20.62 12.32 9.08
C TYR A 117 -21.95 11.53 9.04
N LEU A 118 -21.90 10.25 8.69
CA LEU A 118 -23.08 9.38 8.67
C LEU A 118 -23.70 9.21 10.06
N SER A 119 -22.90 9.08 11.12
CA SER A 119 -23.37 9.04 12.51
C SER A 119 -24.09 10.32 12.92
N ILE A 120 -23.57 11.49 12.53
CA ILE A 120 -24.18 12.79 12.81
C ILE A 120 -25.49 12.94 12.06
N GLU A 121 -25.59 12.52 10.80
CA GLU A 121 -26.85 12.52 10.04
C GLU A 121 -27.91 11.62 10.68
N GLU A 122 -27.57 10.41 11.12
CA GLU A 122 -28.47 9.52 11.84
C GLU A 122 -28.96 10.14 13.13
N LEU A 123 -28.08 10.76 13.89
CA LEU A 123 -28.43 11.46 15.14
C LEU A 123 -29.40 12.63 14.87
N THR A 124 -29.14 13.42 13.85
CA THR A 124 -29.99 14.54 13.43
C THR A 124 -31.39 14.06 13.00
N HIS A 125 -31.47 12.96 12.25
CA HIS A 125 -32.72 12.34 11.86
C HIS A 125 -33.53 11.83 13.07
N THR A 126 -32.85 11.20 14.02
CA THR A 126 -33.51 10.73 15.27
C THR A 126 -34.01 11.88 16.10
N LEU A 127 -33.26 12.96 16.24
CA LEU A 127 -33.65 14.17 16.94
C LEU A 127 -34.87 14.86 16.29
N LEU A 128 -34.85 14.99 14.97
CA LEU A 128 -35.95 15.55 14.20
C LEU A 128 -37.24 14.70 14.36
N ARG A 129 -37.10 13.39 14.36
CA ARG A 129 -38.23 12.46 14.57
C ARG A 129 -38.82 12.61 15.97
N GLU A 130 -38.03 12.73 17.00
CA GLU A 130 -38.47 12.97 18.38
C GLU A 130 -39.14 14.33 18.52
N MET A 131 -38.60 15.37 17.89
CA MET A 131 -39.24 16.70 17.89
C MET A 131 -40.60 16.72 17.21
N VAL A 132 -40.73 16.03 16.06
CA VAL A 132 -42.02 15.92 15.33
C VAL A 132 -43.06 15.16 16.16
N GLU A 133 -42.69 14.10 16.84
CA GLU A 133 -43.58 13.34 17.76
C GLU A 133 -44.06 14.21 18.93
N LYS A 134 -43.22 15.08 19.47
CA LYS A 134 -43.59 16.02 20.53
C LYS A 134 -44.51 17.14 20.09
N ILE A 135 -44.44 17.56 18.84
CA ILE A 135 -45.29 18.64 18.28
C ILE A 135 -46.69 18.14 17.91
N VAL A 136 -46.82 16.87 17.52
CA VAL A 136 -48.09 16.27 17.08
C VAL A 136 -49.01 15.87 18.25
N VAL A 137 -48.51 15.85 19.45
CA VAL A 137 -49.31 15.60 20.66
C VAL A 137 -49.81 16.90 21.24
#